data_a1d55af8d92959a2d54c8d93d1f1a60d
#
_entry.id   a1d55af8d92959a2d54c8d93d1f1a60d
#
_cell.length_a   1.000
_cell.length_b   1.000
_cell.length_c   1.000
_cell.angle_alpha   90.00
_cell.angle_beta   90.00
_cell.angle_gamma   90.00
#
_symmetry.space_group_name_H-M   'P 1'
#
loop_
_entity.id
_entity.type
_entity.pdbx_description
1 polymer ?
#
loop_
_entity_poly.entity_id
_entity_poly.type
_entity_poly.pdbx_seq_one_letter_code
_entity_poly.pdbx_strand_id
1 'polypeptide(L)'
;MEYCLDTGDLEMVKKVADLYPIRCFSMNPSIAVNCLRGTGRTFLQNAKMIREVIGEDTPFYLEAMGDTAEEMIEDAHKIRQEIKGNTMIKIPACPQGFKAIRLDR
;
A
#
# COMPACT_ATOMS: atom_id res chain seq x y z
N MET A 1 12.41 -18.99 1.69
CA MET A 1 12.03 -17.82 2.54
C MET A 1 11.72 -16.62 1.64
N GLU A 2 10.62 -15.97 1.88
CA GLU A 2 10.22 -14.79 1.12
C GLU A 2 10.45 -13.54 1.96
N TYR A 3 10.97 -12.51 1.30
CA TYR A 3 11.24 -11.24 1.96
C TYR A 3 10.28 -10.18 1.45
N CYS A 4 9.68 -9.44 2.38
CA CYS A 4 8.83 -8.29 2.07
C CYS A 4 9.47 -7.02 2.60
N LEU A 5 9.41 -5.95 1.84
CA LEU A 5 9.91 -4.65 2.26
C LEU A 5 8.74 -3.74 2.63
N ASP A 6 8.74 -3.24 3.86
CA ASP A 6 7.69 -2.36 4.37
C ASP A 6 8.25 -0.94 4.47
N THR A 7 7.96 -0.12 3.45
CA THR A 7 8.47 1.25 3.40
C THR A 7 7.65 2.13 2.47
N GLY A 8 7.67 3.43 2.71
CA GLY A 8 7.13 4.41 1.78
C GLY A 8 8.23 5.22 1.08
N ASP A 9 9.48 4.84 1.29
CA ASP A 9 10.63 5.56 0.70
C ASP A 9 10.90 5.03 -0.71
N LEU A 10 10.51 5.82 -1.71
CA LEU A 10 10.65 5.46 -3.12
C LEU A 10 12.11 5.18 -3.50
N GLU A 11 13.04 5.96 -2.98
CA GLU A 11 14.46 5.78 -3.31
C GLU A 11 14.99 4.45 -2.76
N MET A 12 14.54 4.06 -1.56
CA MET A 12 14.89 2.78 -0.98
C MET A 12 14.31 1.63 -1.81
N VAL A 13 13.06 1.76 -2.27
CA VAL A 13 12.44 0.75 -3.13
C VAL A 13 13.25 0.56 -4.40
N LYS A 14 13.64 1.64 -5.06
CA LYS A 14 14.45 1.57 -6.28
C LYS A 14 15.76 0.83 -6.05
N LYS A 15 16.43 1.15 -4.94
CA LYS A 15 17.71 0.56 -4.60
C LYS A 15 17.58 -0.93 -4.26
N VAL A 16 16.59 -1.27 -3.44
CA VAL A 16 16.43 -2.63 -2.92
C VAL A 16 15.85 -3.57 -3.98
N ALA A 17 14.95 -3.09 -4.82
CA ALA A 17 14.30 -3.91 -5.84
C ALA A 17 15.32 -4.55 -6.79
N ASP A 18 16.40 -3.86 -7.09
CA ASP A 18 17.43 -4.36 -7.99
C ASP A 18 18.46 -5.26 -7.32
N LEU A 19 18.68 -5.07 -6.01
CA LEU A 19 19.79 -5.72 -5.31
C LEU A 19 19.40 -6.96 -4.51
N TYR A 20 18.15 -7.07 -4.09
CA TYR A 20 17.71 -8.11 -3.17
C TYR A 20 16.48 -8.86 -3.69
N PRO A 21 16.31 -10.13 -3.31
CA PRO A 21 15.16 -10.93 -3.76
C PRO A 21 13.89 -10.59 -2.97
N ILE A 22 13.41 -9.36 -3.10
CA ILE A 22 12.20 -8.93 -2.45
C ILE A 22 10.99 -9.45 -3.23
N ARG A 23 10.11 -10.18 -2.55
CA ARG A 23 8.93 -10.81 -3.16
C ARG A 23 7.67 -9.98 -3.05
N CYS A 24 7.62 -9.08 -2.06
CA CYS A 24 6.46 -8.21 -1.89
C CYS A 24 6.87 -6.89 -1.24
N PHE A 25 6.03 -5.91 -1.42
CA PHE A 25 6.22 -4.58 -0.84
C PHE A 25 4.95 -4.19 -0.11
N SER A 26 5.09 -3.42 0.96
CA SER A 26 3.96 -2.89 1.69
C SER A 26 4.21 -1.45 2.09
N MET A 27 3.15 -0.68 2.15
CA MET A 27 3.19 0.70 2.61
C MET A 27 1.91 0.98 3.39
N ASN A 28 2.03 1.52 4.58
CA ASN A 28 0.87 1.95 5.35
C ASN A 28 0.97 3.45 5.62
N PRO A 29 -0.15 4.11 5.96
CA PRO A 29 -0.16 5.56 6.16
C PRO A 29 0.79 6.06 7.24
N SER A 30 0.95 5.32 8.33
CA SER A 30 1.83 5.73 9.42
C SER A 30 3.29 5.82 8.98
N ILE A 31 3.74 4.81 8.23
CA ILE A 31 5.09 4.78 7.69
C ILE A 31 5.24 5.84 6.60
N ALA A 32 4.24 5.94 5.74
CA ALA A 32 4.28 6.84 4.59
C ALA A 32 4.35 8.31 5.00
N VAL A 33 3.69 8.71 6.08
CA VAL A 33 3.73 10.10 6.54
C VAL A 33 5.16 10.59 6.72
N ASN A 34 6.01 9.78 7.34
CA ASN A 34 7.41 10.15 7.54
C ASN A 34 8.21 10.15 6.24
N CYS A 35 7.98 9.15 5.40
CA CYS A 35 8.71 9.02 4.13
C CYS A 35 8.31 10.07 3.11
N LEU A 36 7.07 10.58 3.18
CA LEU A 36 6.56 11.57 2.22
C LEU A 36 6.84 13.01 2.62
N ARG A 37 7.29 13.24 3.84
CA ARG A 37 7.55 14.58 4.35
C ARG A 37 8.57 15.28 3.45
N GLY A 38 8.21 16.47 2.97
CA GLY A 38 9.06 17.26 2.10
C GLY A 38 9.06 16.85 0.63
N THR A 39 8.34 15.80 0.24
CA THR A 39 8.29 15.32 -1.15
C THR A 39 7.19 15.98 -1.98
N GLY A 40 6.16 16.49 -1.33
CA GLY A 40 4.97 17.01 -2.03
C GLY A 40 4.05 15.94 -2.61
N ARG A 41 4.34 14.67 -2.41
CA ARG A 41 3.52 13.57 -2.92
C ARG A 41 2.46 13.13 -1.91
N THR A 42 1.30 12.74 -2.41
CA THR A 42 0.28 12.09 -1.59
C THR A 42 0.62 10.60 -1.45
N PHE A 43 -0.09 9.92 -0.54
CA PHE A 43 0.04 8.47 -0.36
C PHE A 43 -0.16 7.72 -1.68
N LEU A 44 -1.25 8.04 -2.41
CA LEU A 44 -1.55 7.36 -3.68
C LEU A 44 -0.56 7.70 -4.78
N GLN A 45 -0.09 8.94 -4.85
CA GLN A 45 0.93 9.31 -5.83
C GLN A 45 2.21 8.53 -5.59
N ASN A 46 2.62 8.43 -4.33
CA ASN A 46 3.82 7.68 -3.98
C ASN A 46 3.64 6.19 -4.29
N ALA A 47 2.47 5.63 -3.98
CA ALA A 47 2.16 4.23 -4.27
C ALA A 47 2.23 3.95 -5.77
N LYS A 48 1.73 4.84 -6.61
CA LYS A 48 1.82 4.71 -8.06
C LYS A 48 3.27 4.66 -8.52
N MET A 49 4.11 5.53 -7.98
CA MET A 49 5.53 5.57 -8.34
C MET A 49 6.24 4.29 -7.91
N ILE A 50 5.94 3.78 -6.73
CA ILE A 50 6.49 2.50 -6.26
C ILE A 50 6.05 1.36 -7.18
N ARG A 51 4.77 1.33 -7.56
CA ARG A 51 4.25 0.30 -8.48
C ARG A 51 5.01 0.30 -9.81
N GLU A 52 5.35 1.44 -10.34
CA GLU A 52 6.12 1.54 -11.58
C GLU A 52 7.51 0.90 -11.44
N VAL A 53 8.11 1.03 -10.28
CA VAL A 53 9.44 0.47 -10.01
C VAL A 53 9.37 -1.06 -9.86
N ILE A 54 8.40 -1.57 -9.10
CA ILE A 54 8.34 -2.99 -8.76
C ILE A 54 7.63 -3.85 -9.81
N GLY A 55 6.92 -3.23 -10.75
CA GLY A 55 6.16 -3.94 -11.78
C GLY A 55 4.78 -4.37 -11.32
N GLU A 56 3.93 -4.76 -12.28
CA GLU A 56 2.52 -5.07 -12.00
C GLU A 56 2.32 -6.42 -11.31
N ASP A 57 3.20 -7.38 -11.52
CA ASP A 57 3.06 -8.73 -10.98
C ASP A 57 3.48 -8.84 -9.51
N THR A 58 4.32 -7.93 -9.04
CA THR A 58 4.83 -7.98 -7.68
C THR A 58 3.72 -7.61 -6.68
N PRO A 59 3.46 -8.46 -5.66
CA PRO A 59 2.46 -8.14 -4.64
C PRO A 59 2.79 -6.86 -3.91
N PHE A 60 1.82 -5.97 -3.84
CA PHE A 60 1.95 -4.68 -3.16
C PHE A 60 0.78 -4.52 -2.20
N TYR A 61 1.08 -4.42 -0.90
CA TYR A 61 0.08 -4.30 0.15
C TYR A 61 -0.07 -2.85 0.55
N LEU A 62 -1.29 -2.34 0.47
CA LEU A 62 -1.62 -0.97 0.84
C LEU A 62 -2.76 -0.98 1.84
N GLU A 63 -2.63 -0.21 2.93
CA GLU A 63 -3.65 -0.17 3.96
C GLU A 63 -4.75 0.85 3.62
N ALA A 64 -6.00 0.39 3.67
CA ALA A 64 -7.15 1.27 3.52
C ALA A 64 -7.35 2.08 4.79
N MET A 65 -7.75 3.33 4.64
CA MET A 65 -7.96 4.27 5.74
C MET A 65 -9.45 4.59 5.90
N GLY A 66 -9.83 4.93 7.11
CA GLY A 66 -11.18 5.36 7.43
C GLY A 66 -11.51 5.08 8.88
N ASP A 67 -12.47 5.80 9.43
CA ASP A 67 -12.95 5.60 10.79
C ASP A 67 -14.11 4.63 10.85
N THR A 68 -14.81 4.45 9.73
CA THR A 68 -15.94 3.53 9.63
C THR A 68 -15.67 2.45 8.58
N ALA A 69 -16.43 1.36 8.64
CA ALA A 69 -16.32 0.28 7.66
C ALA A 69 -16.57 0.80 6.24
N GLU A 70 -17.56 1.65 6.07
CA GLU A 70 -17.93 2.21 4.77
C GLU A 70 -16.81 3.06 4.18
N GLU A 71 -16.16 3.86 5.02
CA GLU A 71 -15.01 4.67 4.59
C GLU A 71 -13.83 3.81 4.19
N MET A 72 -13.56 2.73 4.93
CA MET A 72 -12.49 1.80 4.60
C MET A 72 -12.74 1.10 3.26
N ILE A 73 -13.98 0.69 3.01
CA ILE A 73 -14.37 0.05 1.75
C ILE A 73 -14.19 1.01 0.59
N GLU A 74 -14.65 2.24 0.75
CA GLU A 74 -14.51 3.27 -0.27
C GLU A 74 -13.05 3.54 -0.60
N ASP A 75 -12.21 3.66 0.44
CA ASP A 75 -10.78 3.88 0.25
C ASP A 75 -10.12 2.67 -0.42
N ALA A 76 -10.51 1.46 -0.06
CA ALA A 76 -9.99 0.24 -0.68
C ALA A 76 -10.30 0.20 -2.18
N HIS A 77 -11.52 0.56 -2.56
CA HIS A 77 -11.90 0.61 -3.97
C HIS A 77 -11.12 1.69 -4.72
N LYS A 78 -10.90 2.84 -4.09
CA LYS A 78 -10.11 3.92 -4.68
C LYS A 78 -8.67 3.48 -4.90
N ILE A 79 -8.07 2.81 -3.93
CA ILE A 79 -6.70 2.29 -4.04
C ILE A 79 -6.61 1.33 -5.24
N ARG A 80 -7.55 0.40 -5.36
CA ARG A 80 -7.55 -0.58 -6.45
C ARG A 80 -7.72 0.06 -7.82
N GLN A 81 -8.51 1.13 -7.90
CA GLN A 81 -8.67 1.86 -9.16
C GLN A 81 -7.41 2.60 -9.57
N GLU A 82 -6.71 3.16 -8.58
CA GLU A 82 -5.54 4.01 -8.83
C GLU A 82 -4.25 3.22 -8.96
N ILE A 83 -4.11 2.11 -8.22
CA ILE A 83 -2.89 1.31 -8.22
C ILE A 83 -3.15 -0.01 -8.93
N LYS A 84 -2.73 -0.09 -10.16
CA LYS A 84 -2.95 -1.28 -10.99
C LYS A 84 -1.97 -2.40 -10.62
N GLY A 85 -2.29 -3.60 -11.12
CA GLY A 85 -1.45 -4.76 -10.88
C GLY A 85 -1.88 -5.55 -9.66
N ASN A 86 -0.96 -6.36 -9.13
CA ASN A 86 -1.24 -7.26 -8.01
C ASN A 86 -1.24 -6.48 -6.68
N THR A 87 -2.34 -5.78 -6.41
CA THR A 87 -2.49 -4.93 -5.23
C THR A 87 -3.41 -5.60 -4.20
N MET A 88 -2.89 -5.75 -2.99
CA MET A 88 -3.61 -6.31 -1.85
C MET A 88 -3.97 -5.19 -0.89
N ILE A 89 -5.19 -5.23 -0.37
CA ILE A 89 -5.64 -4.21 0.58
C ILE A 89 -5.53 -4.75 2.00
N LYS A 90 -4.84 -4.02 2.87
CA LYS A 90 -4.77 -4.31 4.29
C LYS A 90 -5.88 -3.54 4.99
N ILE A 91 -6.59 -4.22 5.87
CA ILE A 91 -7.66 -3.61 6.66
C ILE A 91 -7.24 -3.63 8.13
N PRO A 92 -7.40 -2.51 8.87
CA PRO A 92 -7.04 -2.49 10.28
C PRO A 92 -7.81 -3.53 11.10
N ALA A 93 -7.12 -4.19 12.04
CA ALA A 93 -7.72 -5.20 12.92
C ALA A 93 -8.45 -4.51 14.06
N CYS A 94 -9.63 -3.99 13.78
CA CYS A 94 -10.50 -3.30 14.73
C CYS A 94 -11.96 -3.61 14.38
N PRO A 95 -12.96 -3.28 15.24
CA PRO A 95 -14.35 -3.59 14.94
C PRO A 95 -14.82 -3.11 13.58
N GLN A 96 -14.50 -1.88 13.22
CA GLN A 96 -14.90 -1.34 11.92
C GLN A 96 -14.17 -2.03 10.76
N GLY A 97 -12.91 -2.40 10.97
CA GLY A 97 -12.14 -3.15 9.98
C GLY A 97 -12.73 -4.53 9.72
N PHE A 98 -13.09 -5.27 10.77
CA PHE A 98 -13.74 -6.56 10.62
C PHE A 98 -15.08 -6.43 9.91
N LYS A 99 -15.85 -5.38 10.22
CA LYS A 99 -17.10 -5.09 9.54
C LYS A 99 -16.89 -4.83 8.06
N ALA A 100 -15.84 -4.06 7.73
CA ALA A 100 -15.49 -3.75 6.33
C ALA A 100 -15.20 -5.03 5.55
N ILE A 101 -14.41 -5.93 6.10
CA ILE A 101 -14.08 -7.22 5.46
C ILE A 101 -15.36 -8.02 5.18
N ARG A 102 -16.28 -8.04 6.14
CA ARG A 102 -17.53 -8.77 6.00
C ARG A 102 -18.41 -8.18 4.90
N LEU A 103 -18.50 -6.86 4.84
CA LEU A 103 -19.39 -6.18 3.90
C LEU A 103 -18.85 -6.18 2.46
N ASP A 104 -17.55 -6.19 2.29
CA ASP A 104 -16.91 -6.05 0.97
C ASP A 104 -16.58 -7.39 0.31
N ARG A 105 -17.23 -8.43 0.71
CA ARG A 105 -17.02 -9.75 0.12
C ARG A 105 -17.51 -9.83 -1.30
#